data_ba51f47b2b22b325eafc72e40fd2a359
#
_entry.id   ba51f47b2b22b325eafc72e40fd2a359
#
_cell.length_a   1.000
_cell.length_b   1.000
_cell.length_c   1.000
_cell.angle_alpha   90.00
_cell.angle_beta   90.00
_cell.angle_gamma   90.00
#
_symmetry.space_group_name_H-M   'P 1'
#
loop_
_entity.id
_entity.type
_entity.pdbx_description
1 polymer ?
#
loop_
_entity_poly.entity_id
_entity_poly.type
_entity_poly.pdbx_seq_one_letter_code
_entity_poly.pdbx_strand_id
1 'polypeptide(L)'
;MIISFYYGWKKIQPFNLEVRSKNLTVSVIVAVRNEEDNINRLIQNLKSQDYNPSLFDIIIINDHSIDNSLEILKNERLKCSNLKISSLEKNCIGKKQAILKGVKLSSSDIILTTDADCKFSNSWISNMVNKFSNTDINLISGPVAYHLEDSTFANMQSLEFLSLVGSGAACIGLNKPVFCNAANMAYRRDVFLEVNDYINNNVFSGDDVFLLHHIKNKYKGSILFLKSFESIVYTKPLSNIKDFINQRIRWAAKSNSYKDFDTIVVALLIFLSNASLVLLLLLSPFNF
;
A
#
# COMPACT_ATOMS: atom_id res chain seq x y z
N MET A 1 -15.99 2.63 18.76
CA MET A 1 -14.95 2.36 17.78
C MET A 1 -15.13 0.98 17.12
N ILE A 2 -15.01 -0.15 17.84
CA ILE A 2 -15.11 -1.52 17.25
C ILE A 2 -16.43 -1.72 16.50
N ILE A 3 -17.57 -1.34 17.11
CA ILE A 3 -18.89 -1.41 16.47
C ILE A 3 -18.94 -0.60 15.17
N SER A 4 -18.36 0.60 15.16
CA SER A 4 -18.30 1.43 13.95
C SER A 4 -17.45 0.77 12.86
N PHE A 5 -16.32 0.14 13.20
CA PHE A 5 -15.51 -0.61 12.24
C PHE A 5 -16.25 -1.82 11.68
N TYR A 6 -17.00 -2.55 12.52
CA TYR A 6 -17.84 -3.64 12.05
C TYR A 6 -18.88 -3.15 11.01
N TYR A 7 -19.58 -2.05 11.27
CA TYR A 7 -20.52 -1.48 10.31
C TYR A 7 -19.82 -0.97 9.04
N GLY A 8 -18.68 -0.33 9.18
CA GLY A 8 -17.88 0.11 8.03
C GLY A 8 -17.45 -1.06 7.13
N TRP A 9 -16.95 -2.14 7.72
CA TRP A 9 -16.61 -3.37 7.00
C TRP A 9 -17.81 -4.01 6.29
N LYS A 10 -18.99 -4.00 6.93
CA LYS A 10 -20.22 -4.52 6.33
C LYS A 10 -20.72 -3.69 5.15
N LYS A 11 -20.46 -2.39 5.12
CA LYS A 11 -20.81 -1.51 4.01
C LYS A 11 -19.98 -1.76 2.75
N ILE A 12 -18.74 -2.29 2.90
CA ILE A 12 -17.91 -2.62 1.76
C ILE A 12 -18.50 -3.85 1.06
N GLN A 13 -18.96 -3.66 -0.17
CA GLN A 13 -19.46 -4.77 -0.98
C GLN A 13 -18.31 -5.71 -1.35
N PRO A 14 -18.51 -7.03 -1.31
CA PRO A 14 -17.56 -7.98 -1.88
C PRO A 14 -17.31 -7.64 -3.34
N PHE A 15 -16.08 -7.84 -3.78
CA PHE A 15 -15.74 -7.66 -5.18
C PHE A 15 -16.35 -8.77 -6.00
N ASN A 16 -17.20 -8.42 -6.96
CA ASN A 16 -17.64 -9.29 -8.02
C ASN A 16 -17.06 -8.78 -9.32
N LEU A 17 -16.47 -9.64 -10.12
CA LEU A 17 -16.03 -9.33 -11.49
C LEU A 17 -17.28 -9.09 -12.36
N GLU A 18 -17.82 -7.90 -12.28
CA GLU A 18 -18.84 -7.42 -13.18
C GLU A 18 -18.16 -6.71 -14.33
N VAL A 19 -18.27 -7.24 -15.52
CA VAL A 19 -17.85 -6.63 -16.80
C VAL A 19 -16.36 -6.19 -16.82
N ARG A 20 -15.60 -6.72 -17.75
CA ARG A 20 -14.23 -6.25 -18.03
C ARG A 20 -14.27 -4.75 -18.30
N SER A 21 -13.52 -4.03 -17.49
CA SER A 21 -13.36 -2.57 -17.58
C SER A 21 -12.91 -2.14 -19.00
N LYS A 22 -13.14 -0.87 -19.30
CA LYS A 22 -12.49 -0.17 -20.42
C LYS A 22 -11.01 -0.53 -20.47
N ASN A 23 -10.42 -0.55 -21.66
CA ASN A 23 -8.99 -0.79 -21.88
C ASN A 23 -8.14 0.34 -21.27
N LEU A 24 -8.11 0.44 -19.92
CA LEU A 24 -7.31 1.42 -19.22
C LEU A 24 -5.84 1.01 -19.27
N THR A 25 -4.97 1.97 -19.50
CA THR A 25 -3.54 1.74 -19.42
C THR A 25 -3.06 1.78 -17.98
N VAL A 26 -2.09 0.94 -17.64
CA VAL A 26 -1.63 0.72 -16.26
C VAL A 26 -0.11 0.77 -16.18
N SER A 27 0.44 1.49 -15.20
CA SER A 27 1.84 1.34 -14.81
C SER A 27 1.93 0.76 -13.40
N VAL A 28 2.60 -0.39 -13.29
CA VAL A 28 2.97 -0.95 -11.97
C VAL A 28 4.32 -0.37 -11.57
N ILE A 29 4.34 0.43 -10.51
CA ILE A 29 5.55 1.10 -10.03
C ILE A 29 6.07 0.42 -8.77
N VAL A 30 7.34 0.05 -8.79
CA VAL A 30 8.03 -0.60 -7.67
C VAL A 30 9.32 0.15 -7.35
N ALA A 31 9.48 0.55 -6.10
CA ALA A 31 10.74 1.05 -5.57
C ALA A 31 11.58 -0.13 -5.07
N VAL A 32 12.85 -0.19 -5.47
CA VAL A 32 13.76 -1.29 -5.14
C VAL A 32 15.01 -0.73 -4.47
N ARG A 33 15.36 -1.33 -3.31
CA ARG A 33 16.63 -1.06 -2.65
C ARG A 33 17.11 -2.31 -1.91
N ASN A 34 18.18 -2.95 -2.42
CA ASN A 34 18.77 -4.18 -1.90
C ASN A 34 17.75 -5.33 -1.82
N GLU A 35 17.20 -5.69 -2.99
CA GLU A 35 16.15 -6.69 -3.15
C GLU A 35 16.57 -7.83 -4.08
N GLU A 36 17.87 -8.16 -4.16
CA GLU A 36 18.40 -9.17 -5.09
C GLU A 36 17.68 -10.52 -4.98
N ASP A 37 17.24 -10.93 -3.79
CA ASP A 37 16.52 -12.17 -3.55
C ASP A 37 15.06 -12.15 -4.05
N ASN A 38 14.47 -10.96 -4.22
CA ASN A 38 13.05 -10.80 -4.50
C ASN A 38 12.74 -10.45 -5.96
N ILE A 39 13.65 -9.78 -6.67
CA ILE A 39 13.41 -9.19 -8.00
C ILE A 39 12.96 -10.23 -9.02
N ASN A 40 13.61 -11.38 -9.11
CA ASN A 40 13.25 -12.41 -10.09
C ASN A 40 11.83 -12.90 -9.89
N ARG A 41 11.44 -13.16 -8.62
CA ARG A 41 10.09 -13.58 -8.26
C ARG A 41 9.07 -12.49 -8.57
N LEU A 42 9.35 -11.24 -8.24
CA LEU A 42 8.49 -10.09 -8.53
C LEU A 42 8.21 -9.98 -10.03
N ILE A 43 9.25 -10.00 -10.86
CA ILE A 43 9.11 -9.86 -12.31
C ILE A 43 8.33 -11.05 -12.89
N GLN A 44 8.58 -12.27 -12.44
CA GLN A 44 7.79 -13.43 -12.85
C GLN A 44 6.31 -13.30 -12.47
N ASN A 45 6.01 -12.83 -11.26
CA ASN A 45 4.65 -12.59 -10.80
C ASN A 45 3.93 -11.51 -11.64
N LEU A 46 4.66 -10.46 -12.05
CA LEU A 46 4.12 -9.40 -12.91
C LEU A 46 3.94 -9.89 -14.37
N LYS A 47 4.82 -10.73 -14.87
CA LYS A 47 4.68 -11.32 -16.22
C LYS A 47 3.52 -12.32 -16.32
N SER A 48 3.11 -12.94 -15.22
CA SER A 48 2.01 -13.90 -15.17
C SER A 48 0.62 -13.28 -14.99
N GLN A 49 0.53 -11.94 -14.99
CA GLN A 49 -0.76 -11.26 -14.84
C GLN A 49 -1.68 -11.50 -16.04
N ASP A 50 -2.98 -11.65 -15.78
CA ASP A 50 -4.03 -11.88 -16.79
C ASP A 50 -4.46 -10.61 -17.53
N TYR A 51 -3.84 -9.48 -17.21
CA TYR A 51 -4.09 -8.21 -17.88
C TYR A 51 -3.37 -8.15 -19.23
N ASN A 52 -3.97 -7.47 -20.22
CA ASN A 52 -3.39 -7.38 -21.55
C ASN A 52 -1.99 -6.76 -21.53
N PRO A 53 -0.94 -7.49 -21.96
CA PRO A 53 0.45 -7.00 -21.89
C PRO A 53 0.71 -5.70 -22.65
N SER A 54 -0.11 -5.36 -23.67
CA SER A 54 0.00 -4.10 -24.41
C SER A 54 -0.58 -2.90 -23.65
N LEU A 55 -1.35 -3.14 -22.58
CA LEU A 55 -2.01 -2.13 -21.78
C LEU A 55 -1.34 -1.89 -20.45
N PHE A 56 -0.29 -2.62 -20.09
CA PHE A 56 0.45 -2.32 -18.86
C PHE A 56 1.95 -2.35 -19.04
N ASP A 57 2.62 -1.52 -18.28
CA ASP A 57 4.07 -1.53 -18.13
C ASP A 57 4.49 -1.66 -16.66
N ILE A 58 5.71 -2.13 -16.48
CA ILE A 58 6.36 -2.30 -15.17
C ILE A 58 7.47 -1.26 -15.09
N ILE A 59 7.41 -0.38 -14.10
CA ILE A 59 8.41 0.67 -13.88
C ILE A 59 9.11 0.40 -12.55
N ILE A 60 10.36 -0.04 -12.61
CA ILE A 60 11.16 -0.28 -11.41
C ILE A 60 12.15 0.86 -11.23
N ILE A 61 12.13 1.46 -10.06
CA ILE A 61 13.03 2.54 -9.70
C ILE A 61 14.01 2.04 -8.64
N ASN A 62 15.28 1.96 -9.01
CA ASN A 62 16.36 1.61 -8.10
C ASN A 62 16.72 2.80 -7.21
N ASP A 63 16.57 2.62 -5.88
CA ASP A 63 16.94 3.59 -4.85
C ASP A 63 18.31 3.23 -4.26
N HIS A 64 19.37 3.43 -5.05
CA HIS A 64 20.77 3.25 -4.62
C HIS A 64 21.06 1.86 -4.02
N SER A 65 20.60 0.78 -4.67
CA SER A 65 21.02 -0.58 -4.27
C SER A 65 22.52 -0.75 -4.38
N ILE A 66 23.09 -1.43 -3.41
CA ILE A 66 24.53 -1.76 -3.32
C ILE A 66 24.83 -3.25 -3.49
N ASP A 67 23.77 -4.06 -3.59
CA ASP A 67 23.78 -5.49 -3.91
C ASP A 67 23.63 -5.72 -5.44
N ASN A 68 23.35 -6.95 -5.85
CA ASN A 68 23.18 -7.31 -7.26
C ASN A 68 21.82 -6.89 -7.87
N SER A 69 20.96 -6.18 -7.11
CA SER A 69 19.60 -5.80 -7.56
C SER A 69 19.60 -5.14 -8.93
N LEU A 70 20.48 -4.17 -9.16
CA LEU A 70 20.49 -3.41 -10.43
C LEU A 70 20.96 -4.28 -11.61
N GLU A 71 21.89 -5.20 -11.38
CA GLU A 71 22.37 -6.12 -12.42
C GLU A 71 21.28 -7.12 -12.82
N ILE A 72 20.60 -7.71 -11.83
CA ILE A 72 19.45 -8.60 -12.05
C ILE A 72 18.36 -7.89 -12.87
N LEU A 73 18.01 -6.67 -12.50
CA LEU A 73 17.02 -5.85 -13.22
C LEU A 73 17.43 -5.63 -14.68
N LYS A 74 18.70 -5.28 -14.97
CA LYS A 74 19.18 -5.09 -16.33
C LYS A 74 19.06 -6.37 -17.18
N ASN A 75 19.37 -7.53 -16.59
CA ASN A 75 19.25 -8.81 -17.24
C ASN A 75 17.78 -9.19 -17.52
N GLU A 76 16.88 -8.95 -16.58
CA GLU A 76 15.45 -9.20 -16.76
C GLU A 76 14.79 -8.25 -17.78
N ARG A 77 15.26 -7.01 -17.91
CA ARG A 77 14.79 -6.08 -18.94
C ARG A 77 15.00 -6.61 -20.36
N LEU A 78 16.08 -7.36 -20.61
CA LEU A 78 16.34 -7.95 -21.92
C LEU A 78 15.30 -9.02 -22.31
N LYS A 79 14.58 -9.57 -21.32
CA LYS A 79 13.59 -10.65 -21.48
C LYS A 79 12.15 -10.17 -21.34
N CYS A 80 11.92 -8.87 -21.04
CA CYS A 80 10.62 -8.31 -20.72
C CYS A 80 10.45 -6.94 -21.39
N SER A 81 9.72 -6.89 -22.49
CA SER A 81 9.59 -5.69 -23.33
C SER A 81 8.84 -4.54 -22.65
N ASN A 82 7.91 -4.84 -21.72
CA ASN A 82 7.16 -3.85 -20.98
C ASN A 82 7.80 -3.47 -19.62
N LEU A 83 9.07 -3.90 -19.36
CA LEU A 83 9.83 -3.53 -18.17
C LEU A 83 10.70 -2.30 -18.44
N LYS A 84 10.45 -1.23 -17.70
CA LYS A 84 11.24 0.00 -17.67
C LYS A 84 12.03 0.08 -16.36
N ILE A 85 13.29 0.45 -16.41
CA ILE A 85 14.16 0.59 -15.24
C ILE A 85 14.76 1.99 -15.24
N SER A 86 14.76 2.62 -14.07
CA SER A 86 15.46 3.87 -13.82
C SER A 86 16.07 3.86 -12.42
N SER A 87 17.05 4.71 -12.17
CA SER A 87 17.64 4.90 -10.84
C SER A 87 17.36 6.30 -10.32
N LEU A 88 17.25 6.48 -9.02
CA LEU A 88 17.19 7.80 -8.41
C LEU A 88 18.51 8.56 -8.62
N GLU A 89 18.41 9.87 -8.66
CA GLU A 89 19.56 10.77 -8.67
C GLU A 89 20.23 10.80 -7.29
N LYS A 90 21.54 11.10 -7.25
CA LYS A 90 22.34 11.03 -6.01
C LYS A 90 21.73 11.74 -4.81
N ASN A 91 21.02 12.85 -5.05
CA ASN A 91 20.42 13.66 -3.98
C ASN A 91 18.96 13.29 -3.66
N CYS A 92 18.38 12.34 -4.37
CA CYS A 92 17.02 11.87 -4.19
C CYS A 92 17.05 10.47 -3.57
N ILE A 93 16.51 10.31 -2.38
CA ILE A 93 16.57 9.04 -1.63
C ILE A 93 15.17 8.70 -1.09
N GLY A 94 14.85 7.41 -1.09
CA GLY A 94 13.69 6.85 -0.44
C GLY A 94 12.50 6.54 -1.36
N LYS A 95 11.64 5.66 -0.87
CA LYS A 95 10.50 5.11 -1.61
C LYS A 95 9.60 6.19 -2.23
N LYS A 96 9.35 7.29 -1.51
CA LYS A 96 8.54 8.42 -1.99
C LYS A 96 9.10 9.02 -3.28
N GLN A 97 10.40 9.30 -3.32
CA GLN A 97 11.07 9.86 -4.51
C GLN A 97 11.07 8.85 -5.66
N ALA A 98 11.23 7.56 -5.35
CA ALA A 98 11.16 6.50 -6.34
C ALA A 98 9.76 6.40 -6.97
N ILE A 99 8.69 6.40 -6.17
CA ILE A 99 7.31 6.39 -6.68
C ILE A 99 7.04 7.64 -7.52
N LEU A 100 7.40 8.82 -7.04
CA LEU A 100 7.23 10.08 -7.79
C LEU A 100 7.94 10.04 -9.15
N LYS A 101 9.17 9.55 -9.19
CA LYS A 101 9.93 9.37 -10.45
C LYS A 101 9.23 8.37 -11.35
N GLY A 102 8.75 7.26 -10.82
CA GLY A 102 7.99 6.26 -11.56
C GLY A 102 6.71 6.84 -12.19
N VAL A 103 5.94 7.62 -11.43
CA VAL A 103 4.71 8.28 -11.93
C VAL A 103 5.03 9.29 -13.04
N LYS A 104 6.13 10.05 -12.91
CA LYS A 104 6.58 10.98 -13.96
C LYS A 104 7.01 10.27 -15.25
N LEU A 105 7.59 9.07 -15.14
CA LEU A 105 7.99 8.25 -16.29
C LEU A 105 6.82 7.50 -16.93
N SER A 106 5.71 7.34 -16.21
CA SER A 106 4.50 6.70 -16.71
C SER A 106 3.72 7.64 -17.63
N SER A 107 3.05 7.06 -18.63
CA SER A 107 2.03 7.69 -19.46
C SER A 107 0.65 7.03 -19.31
N SER A 108 0.52 6.09 -18.38
CA SER A 108 -0.69 5.31 -18.18
C SER A 108 -1.78 6.07 -17.43
N ASP A 109 -3.04 5.64 -17.58
CA ASP A 109 -4.20 6.21 -16.89
C ASP A 109 -4.16 5.92 -15.38
N ILE A 110 -3.76 4.69 -15.04
CA ILE A 110 -3.77 4.17 -13.68
C ILE A 110 -2.36 3.78 -13.24
N ILE A 111 -2.02 4.13 -12.01
CA ILE A 111 -0.82 3.69 -11.33
C ILE A 111 -1.19 2.64 -10.29
N LEU A 112 -0.50 1.51 -10.31
CA LEU A 112 -0.48 0.52 -9.24
C LEU A 112 0.85 0.58 -8.52
N THR A 113 0.83 0.46 -7.19
CA THR A 113 2.06 0.33 -6.39
C THR A 113 2.08 -0.97 -5.62
N THR A 114 3.26 -1.58 -5.53
CA THR A 114 3.55 -2.74 -4.70
C THR A 114 5.00 -2.69 -4.22
N ASP A 115 5.37 -3.58 -3.28
CA ASP A 115 6.74 -3.69 -2.79
C ASP A 115 7.47 -4.87 -3.47
N ALA A 116 8.79 -4.85 -3.48
CA ALA A 116 9.61 -5.84 -4.18
C ALA A 116 9.50 -7.25 -3.56
N ASP A 117 9.25 -7.33 -2.26
CA ASP A 117 9.09 -8.58 -1.51
C ASP A 117 7.68 -9.17 -1.59
N CYS A 118 6.75 -8.46 -2.22
CA CYS A 118 5.35 -8.84 -2.31
C CYS A 118 5.08 -9.99 -3.30
N LYS A 119 3.99 -10.72 -3.02
CA LYS A 119 3.42 -11.77 -3.88
C LYS A 119 1.91 -11.57 -4.00
N PHE A 120 1.38 -11.76 -5.19
CA PHE A 120 -0.04 -11.55 -5.50
C PHE A 120 -0.52 -12.55 -6.57
N SER A 121 -1.83 -12.67 -6.74
CA SER A 121 -2.44 -13.56 -7.74
C SER A 121 -2.23 -13.05 -9.16
N ASN A 122 -2.47 -13.91 -10.15
CA ASN A 122 -2.39 -13.54 -11.57
C ASN A 122 -3.50 -12.55 -11.99
N SER A 123 -4.58 -12.44 -11.23
CA SER A 123 -5.68 -11.50 -11.47
C SER A 123 -5.58 -10.18 -10.68
N TRP A 124 -4.42 -9.92 -10.06
CA TRP A 124 -4.25 -8.74 -9.21
C TRP A 124 -4.45 -7.43 -9.98
N ILE A 125 -3.79 -7.25 -11.15
CA ILE A 125 -3.92 -6.02 -11.95
C ILE A 125 -5.38 -5.87 -12.43
N SER A 126 -5.96 -6.91 -13.01
CA SER A 126 -7.33 -6.84 -13.55
C SER A 126 -8.36 -6.51 -12.48
N ASN A 127 -8.23 -7.08 -11.28
CA ASN A 127 -9.12 -6.80 -10.16
C ASN A 127 -8.96 -5.37 -9.63
N MET A 128 -7.71 -4.91 -9.45
CA MET A 128 -7.43 -3.55 -8.96
C MET A 128 -7.94 -2.48 -9.94
N VAL A 129 -7.84 -2.73 -11.24
CA VAL A 129 -8.21 -1.75 -12.28
C VAL A 129 -9.71 -1.74 -12.57
N ASN A 130 -10.40 -2.87 -12.34
CA ASN A 130 -11.80 -3.03 -12.73
C ASN A 130 -12.72 -1.90 -12.25
N LYS A 131 -12.58 -1.44 -11.02
CA LYS A 131 -13.44 -0.39 -10.44
C LYS A 131 -13.17 1.02 -10.97
N PHE A 132 -12.05 1.26 -11.67
CA PHE A 132 -11.78 2.54 -12.33
C PHE A 132 -12.58 2.77 -13.61
N SER A 133 -13.37 1.78 -14.06
CA SER A 133 -14.42 2.02 -15.07
C SER A 133 -15.43 3.06 -14.60
N ASN A 134 -15.68 3.17 -13.30
CA ASN A 134 -16.35 4.32 -12.70
C ASN A 134 -15.36 5.50 -12.62
N THR A 135 -15.68 6.59 -13.31
CA THR A 135 -14.86 7.81 -13.39
C THR A 135 -14.75 8.55 -12.06
N ASP A 136 -15.67 8.32 -11.13
CA ASP A 136 -15.67 8.97 -9.81
C ASP A 136 -14.63 8.38 -8.85
N ILE A 137 -14.08 7.20 -9.16
CA ILE A 137 -13.09 6.54 -8.32
C ILE A 137 -11.69 7.04 -8.66
N ASN A 138 -10.98 7.57 -7.67
CA ASN A 138 -9.64 8.13 -7.81
C ASN A 138 -8.56 7.31 -7.11
N LEU A 139 -8.92 6.55 -6.05
CA LEU A 139 -8.00 5.69 -5.34
C LEU A 139 -8.68 4.40 -4.89
N ILE A 140 -7.98 3.29 -5.05
CA ILE A 140 -8.37 1.97 -4.53
C ILE A 140 -7.25 1.48 -3.61
N SER A 141 -7.61 1.13 -2.37
CA SER A 141 -6.76 0.41 -1.43
C SER A 141 -7.13 -1.07 -1.46
N GLY A 142 -6.16 -1.94 -1.68
CA GLY A 142 -6.34 -3.39 -1.65
C GLY A 142 -5.92 -4.00 -0.30
N PRO A 143 -6.33 -5.24 -0.02
CA PRO A 143 -5.92 -5.97 1.17
C PRO A 143 -4.45 -6.39 1.11
N VAL A 144 -3.75 -6.24 2.23
CA VAL A 144 -2.38 -6.74 2.42
C VAL A 144 -2.37 -7.68 3.63
N ALA A 145 -1.66 -8.79 3.51
CA ALA A 145 -1.51 -9.78 4.58
C ALA A 145 -0.07 -10.28 4.65
N TYR A 146 0.30 -10.84 5.78
CA TYR A 146 1.55 -11.59 5.87
C TYR A 146 1.36 -13.02 5.37
N HIS A 147 2.42 -13.60 4.81
CA HIS A 147 2.48 -15.05 4.61
C HIS A 147 2.35 -15.76 5.96
N LEU A 148 1.61 -16.86 5.97
CA LEU A 148 1.56 -17.71 7.15
C LEU A 148 2.93 -18.37 7.35
N GLU A 149 3.45 -18.26 8.56
CA GLU A 149 4.69 -18.91 9.01
C GLU A 149 4.41 -19.71 10.28
N ASP A 150 5.15 -20.77 10.48
CA ASP A 150 5.03 -21.62 11.66
C ASP A 150 5.81 -21.01 12.85
N SER A 151 5.41 -19.81 13.24
CA SER A 151 6.03 -19.03 14.31
C SER A 151 4.96 -18.23 15.07
N THR A 152 4.94 -18.39 16.39
CA THR A 152 4.03 -17.60 17.27
C THR A 152 4.22 -16.10 17.08
N PHE A 153 5.47 -15.65 16.92
CA PHE A 153 5.76 -14.23 16.70
C PHE A 153 5.24 -13.73 15.35
N ALA A 154 5.38 -14.52 14.28
CA ALA A 154 4.81 -14.19 12.97
C ALA A 154 3.27 -14.16 13.00
N ASN A 155 2.65 -15.11 13.72
CA ASN A 155 1.19 -15.16 13.88
C ASN A 155 0.65 -13.94 14.66
N MET A 156 1.36 -13.50 15.70
CA MET A 156 1.02 -12.26 16.42
C MET A 156 1.11 -11.02 15.52
N GLN A 157 2.17 -10.91 14.72
CA GLN A 157 2.30 -9.83 13.72
C GLN A 157 1.17 -9.89 12.70
N SER A 158 0.79 -11.09 12.24
CA SER A 158 -0.29 -11.28 11.26
C SER A 158 -1.62 -10.81 11.81
N LEU A 159 -1.94 -11.12 13.07
CA LEU A 159 -3.16 -10.66 13.73
C LEU A 159 -3.19 -9.13 13.89
N GLU A 160 -2.09 -8.54 14.36
CA GLU A 160 -1.95 -7.09 14.51
C GLU A 160 -2.09 -6.39 13.16
N PHE A 161 -1.41 -6.88 12.12
CA PHE A 161 -1.44 -6.29 10.79
C PHE A 161 -2.83 -6.43 10.13
N LEU A 162 -3.48 -7.58 10.29
CA LEU A 162 -4.85 -7.80 9.84
C LEU A 162 -5.83 -6.82 10.49
N SER A 163 -5.66 -6.55 11.80
CA SER A 163 -6.50 -5.57 12.51
C SER A 163 -6.30 -4.15 11.98
N LEU A 164 -5.07 -3.77 11.62
CA LEU A 164 -4.74 -2.49 11.03
C LEU A 164 -5.36 -2.33 9.63
N VAL A 165 -5.17 -3.32 8.75
CA VAL A 165 -5.74 -3.30 7.40
C VAL A 165 -7.27 -3.32 7.45
N GLY A 166 -7.87 -4.15 8.32
CA GLY A 166 -9.31 -4.26 8.48
C GLY A 166 -9.95 -2.98 9.02
N SER A 167 -9.31 -2.30 9.97
CA SER A 167 -9.80 -1.01 10.49
C SER A 167 -9.67 0.11 9.46
N GLY A 168 -8.57 0.14 8.69
CA GLY A 168 -8.41 1.06 7.56
C GLY A 168 -9.50 0.88 6.50
N ALA A 169 -9.76 -0.38 6.12
CA ALA A 169 -10.84 -0.74 5.22
C ALA A 169 -12.21 -0.28 5.76
N ALA A 170 -12.49 -0.55 7.03
CA ALA A 170 -13.74 -0.15 7.68
C ALA A 170 -13.93 1.38 7.66
N CYS A 171 -12.88 2.14 7.87
CA CYS A 171 -12.92 3.61 7.76
C CYS A 171 -13.25 4.06 6.33
N ILE A 172 -12.71 3.39 5.30
CA ILE A 172 -13.08 3.65 3.91
C ILE A 172 -14.56 3.34 3.70
N GLY A 173 -15.08 2.22 4.21
CA GLY A 173 -16.50 1.86 4.13
C GLY A 173 -17.44 2.86 4.83
N LEU A 174 -16.92 3.64 5.78
CA LEU A 174 -17.62 4.75 6.45
C LEU A 174 -17.47 6.10 5.73
N ASN A 175 -16.83 6.15 4.56
CA ASN A 175 -16.42 7.38 3.88
C ASN A 175 -15.50 8.30 4.72
N LYS A 176 -14.72 7.71 5.60
CA LYS A 176 -13.74 8.35 6.47
C LYS A 176 -12.39 7.67 6.36
N PRO A 177 -11.79 7.59 5.15
CA PRO A 177 -10.51 6.92 4.97
C PRO A 177 -9.44 7.58 5.84
N VAL A 178 -8.70 6.76 6.61
CA VAL A 178 -7.64 7.20 7.53
C VAL A 178 -6.31 6.52 7.24
N PHE A 179 -6.34 5.34 6.60
CA PHE A 179 -5.18 4.52 6.36
C PHE A 179 -5.32 3.73 5.05
N CYS A 180 -4.23 3.58 4.32
CA CYS A 180 -4.04 2.62 3.23
C CYS A 180 -2.60 2.09 3.24
N ASN A 181 -2.28 1.12 2.38
CA ASN A 181 -0.95 0.55 2.29
C ASN A 181 -0.45 0.60 0.84
N ALA A 182 0.69 1.27 0.64
CA ALA A 182 1.33 1.40 -0.67
C ALA A 182 1.73 0.06 -1.33
N ALA A 183 1.81 -1.02 -0.55
CA ALA A 183 2.07 -2.36 -1.09
C ALA A 183 0.90 -2.90 -1.92
N ASN A 184 -0.31 -2.34 -1.77
CA ASN A 184 -1.48 -2.71 -2.56
C ASN A 184 -2.42 -1.50 -2.76
N MET A 185 -2.00 -0.60 -3.62
CA MET A 185 -2.74 0.64 -3.89
C MET A 185 -2.78 0.93 -5.38
N ALA A 186 -3.92 1.41 -5.86
CA ALA A 186 -4.10 1.91 -7.22
C ALA A 186 -4.71 3.30 -7.20
N TYR A 187 -4.31 4.18 -8.13
CA TYR A 187 -4.85 5.53 -8.22
C TYR A 187 -4.73 6.08 -9.64
N ARG A 188 -5.55 7.10 -9.96
CA ARG A 188 -5.45 7.82 -11.23
C ARG A 188 -4.17 8.64 -11.24
N ARG A 189 -3.43 8.53 -12.35
CA ARG A 189 -2.15 9.23 -12.52
C ARG A 189 -2.31 10.75 -12.52
N ASP A 190 -3.30 11.27 -13.23
CA ASP A 190 -3.61 12.70 -13.31
C ASP A 190 -3.93 13.28 -11.92
N VAL A 191 -4.76 12.58 -11.14
CA VAL A 191 -5.10 12.96 -9.77
C VAL A 191 -3.86 12.96 -8.87
N PHE A 192 -2.97 11.97 -9.01
CA PHE A 192 -1.70 11.95 -8.26
C PHE A 192 -0.85 13.18 -8.59
N LEU A 193 -0.66 13.49 -9.88
CA LEU A 193 0.15 14.63 -10.29
C LEU A 193 -0.42 15.94 -9.78
N GLU A 194 -1.74 16.09 -9.81
CA GLU A 194 -2.42 17.27 -9.31
C GLU A 194 -2.25 17.50 -7.81
N VAL A 195 -2.31 16.43 -7.00
CA VAL A 195 -2.20 16.54 -5.53
C VAL A 195 -0.76 16.47 -5.02
N ASN A 196 0.17 15.97 -5.83
CA ASN A 196 1.56 15.78 -5.42
C ASN A 196 2.26 17.07 -4.99
N ASP A 197 1.93 18.21 -5.60
CA ASP A 197 2.52 19.50 -5.26
C ASP A 197 2.18 19.94 -3.82
N TYR A 198 1.09 19.39 -3.26
CA TYR A 198 0.66 19.65 -1.88
C TYR A 198 1.20 18.62 -0.88
N ILE A 199 1.85 17.54 -1.34
CA ILE A 199 2.45 16.54 -0.46
C ILE A 199 3.72 17.11 0.16
N ASN A 200 3.75 17.17 1.51
CA ASN A 200 4.87 17.70 2.26
C ASN A 200 6.18 16.94 1.96
N ASN A 201 7.12 17.58 1.29
CA ASN A 201 8.40 16.99 0.89
C ASN A 201 9.37 16.74 2.06
N ASN A 202 9.09 17.29 3.24
CA ASN A 202 9.96 17.16 4.44
C ASN A 202 9.74 15.85 5.22
N VAL A 203 8.75 15.02 4.84
CA VAL A 203 8.49 13.73 5.50
C VAL A 203 8.96 12.60 4.60
N PHE A 204 9.95 11.85 5.04
CA PHE A 204 10.59 10.76 4.29
C PHE A 204 9.71 9.52 4.06
N SER A 205 8.53 9.45 4.66
CA SER A 205 7.69 8.25 4.66
C SER A 205 6.22 8.66 4.81
N GLY A 206 5.26 7.78 4.41
CA GLY A 206 3.82 8.04 4.56
C GLY A 206 3.18 8.66 3.31
N ASP A 207 3.86 8.57 2.20
CA ASP A 207 3.39 8.97 0.87
C ASP A 207 2.00 8.40 0.54
N ASP A 208 1.74 7.15 0.92
CA ASP A 208 0.45 6.46 0.80
C ASP A 208 -0.68 7.18 1.58
N VAL A 209 -0.48 7.42 2.87
CA VAL A 209 -1.48 8.05 3.73
C VAL A 209 -1.66 9.52 3.39
N PHE A 210 -0.59 10.24 3.05
CA PHE A 210 -0.70 11.64 2.62
C PHE A 210 -1.46 11.77 1.29
N LEU A 211 -1.17 10.90 0.32
CA LEU A 211 -1.93 10.84 -0.94
C LEU A 211 -3.41 10.56 -0.65
N LEU A 212 -3.70 9.56 0.20
CA LEU A 212 -5.07 9.23 0.62
C LEU A 212 -5.80 10.46 1.19
N HIS A 213 -5.16 11.19 2.12
CA HIS A 213 -5.76 12.36 2.76
C HIS A 213 -6.00 13.51 1.77
N HIS A 214 -5.07 13.75 0.84
CA HIS A 214 -5.26 14.78 -0.18
C HIS A 214 -6.41 14.44 -1.12
N ILE A 215 -6.49 13.19 -1.59
CA ILE A 215 -7.59 12.72 -2.43
C ILE A 215 -8.92 12.78 -1.67
N LYS A 216 -8.96 12.31 -0.39
CA LYS A 216 -10.13 12.40 0.48
C LYS A 216 -10.68 13.82 0.58
N ASN A 217 -9.80 14.79 0.78
CA ASN A 217 -10.21 16.17 0.98
C ASN A 217 -10.73 16.82 -0.30
N LYS A 218 -10.09 16.51 -1.44
CA LYS A 218 -10.42 17.11 -2.72
C LYS A 218 -11.56 16.39 -3.44
N TYR A 219 -11.59 15.07 -3.38
CA TYR A 219 -12.52 14.20 -4.12
C TYR A 219 -13.32 13.33 -3.14
N LYS A 220 -14.33 13.90 -2.51
CA LYS A 220 -15.14 13.20 -1.51
C LYS A 220 -15.81 11.96 -2.10
N GLY A 221 -15.71 10.83 -1.40
CA GLY A 221 -16.36 9.58 -1.81
C GLY A 221 -15.66 8.83 -2.94
N SER A 222 -14.48 9.28 -3.40
CA SER A 222 -13.75 8.70 -4.52
C SER A 222 -12.73 7.61 -4.14
N ILE A 223 -12.72 7.18 -2.89
CA ILE A 223 -11.77 6.19 -2.35
C ILE A 223 -12.52 4.90 -2.04
N LEU A 224 -12.05 3.77 -2.58
CA LEU A 224 -12.62 2.45 -2.33
C LEU A 224 -11.61 1.52 -1.64
N PHE A 225 -12.14 0.56 -0.89
CA PHE A 225 -11.40 -0.63 -0.48
C PHE A 225 -11.85 -1.83 -1.31
N LEU A 226 -10.90 -2.52 -1.94
CA LEU A 226 -11.19 -3.70 -2.77
C LEU A 226 -11.28 -4.95 -1.89
N LYS A 227 -12.48 -5.34 -1.52
CA LYS A 227 -12.75 -6.52 -0.69
C LYS A 227 -12.76 -7.78 -1.57
N SER A 228 -11.58 -8.30 -1.91
CA SER A 228 -11.37 -9.47 -2.76
C SER A 228 -10.24 -10.34 -2.25
N PHE A 229 -10.44 -11.66 -2.20
CA PHE A 229 -9.39 -12.62 -1.90
C PHE A 229 -8.31 -12.66 -2.98
N GLU A 230 -8.72 -12.59 -4.24
CA GLU A 230 -7.82 -12.62 -5.39
C GLU A 230 -6.95 -11.36 -5.53
N SER A 231 -7.24 -10.34 -4.72
CA SER A 231 -6.49 -9.10 -4.71
C SER A 231 -5.61 -8.94 -3.46
N ILE A 232 -5.49 -9.98 -2.63
CA ILE A 232 -4.61 -9.94 -1.47
C ILE A 232 -3.16 -9.91 -1.96
N VAL A 233 -2.43 -8.93 -1.48
CA VAL A 233 -0.97 -8.86 -1.61
C VAL A 233 -0.35 -9.41 -0.34
N TYR A 234 0.53 -10.38 -0.49
CA TYR A 234 1.23 -11.01 0.62
C TYR A 234 2.66 -10.49 0.71
N THR A 235 3.10 -10.13 1.90
CA THR A 235 4.48 -9.78 2.24
C THR A 235 4.99 -10.67 3.38
N LYS A 236 6.25 -10.54 3.77
CA LYS A 236 6.84 -11.34 4.84
C LYS A 236 6.72 -10.64 6.19
N PRO A 237 6.41 -11.37 7.28
CA PRO A 237 6.56 -10.85 8.63
C PRO A 237 8.05 -10.64 8.95
N LEU A 238 8.34 -9.80 9.92
CA LEU A 238 9.72 -9.58 10.38
C LEU A 238 10.18 -10.73 11.27
N SER A 239 11.42 -11.16 11.09
CA SER A 239 11.98 -12.33 11.78
C SER A 239 12.34 -12.07 13.24
N ASN A 240 12.56 -10.79 13.61
CA ASN A 240 12.99 -10.45 14.97
C ASN A 240 12.27 -9.23 15.54
N ILE A 241 12.20 -9.18 16.87
CA ILE A 241 11.47 -8.16 17.61
C ILE A 241 12.07 -6.74 17.47
N LYS A 242 13.38 -6.65 17.27
CA LYS A 242 14.06 -5.34 17.13
C LYS A 242 13.62 -4.65 15.84
N ASP A 243 13.58 -5.38 14.74
CA ASP A 243 13.15 -4.84 13.44
C ASP A 243 11.66 -4.54 13.45
N PHE A 244 10.87 -5.36 14.13
CA PHE A 244 9.45 -5.10 14.35
C PHE A 244 9.22 -3.78 15.11
N ILE A 245 9.90 -3.57 16.23
CA ILE A 245 9.79 -2.31 16.99
C ILE A 245 10.25 -1.12 16.14
N ASN A 246 11.38 -1.25 15.43
CA ASN A 246 11.88 -0.20 14.54
C ASN A 246 10.88 0.14 13.43
N GLN A 247 10.20 -0.85 12.88
CA GLN A 247 9.15 -0.62 11.88
C GLN A 247 7.97 0.15 12.49
N ARG A 248 7.49 -0.24 13.68
CA ARG A 248 6.38 0.44 14.37
C ARG A 248 6.73 1.87 14.76
N ILE A 249 7.96 2.12 15.23
CA ILE A 249 8.46 3.49 15.50
C ILE A 249 8.43 4.32 14.21
N ARG A 250 8.91 3.80 13.08
CA ARG A 250 8.84 4.52 11.80
C ARG A 250 7.39 4.84 11.38
N TRP A 251 6.46 3.91 11.63
CA TRP A 251 5.05 4.16 11.31
C TRP A 251 4.44 5.21 12.25
N ALA A 252 4.72 5.12 13.54
CA ALA A 252 4.24 6.08 14.53
C ALA A 252 4.81 7.49 14.33
N ALA A 253 6.07 7.61 13.91
CA ALA A 253 6.71 8.92 13.68
C ALA A 253 5.99 9.77 12.63
N LYS A 254 5.24 9.14 11.71
CA LYS A 254 4.44 9.84 10.70
C LYS A 254 3.21 10.53 11.28
N SER A 255 2.68 10.02 12.39
CA SER A 255 1.41 10.50 12.98
C SER A 255 1.46 11.97 13.38
N ASN A 256 2.63 12.48 13.76
CA ASN A 256 2.81 13.90 14.10
C ASN A 256 2.61 14.84 12.90
N SER A 257 2.67 14.33 11.69
CA SER A 257 2.49 15.12 10.45
C SER A 257 1.07 15.01 9.87
N TYR A 258 0.21 14.20 10.46
CA TYR A 258 -1.17 14.06 9.98
C TYR A 258 -2.02 15.25 10.41
N LYS A 259 -2.71 15.85 9.43
CA LYS A 259 -3.63 16.98 9.63
C LYS A 259 -5.10 16.57 9.46
N ASP A 260 -5.35 15.34 9.05
CA ASP A 260 -6.70 14.81 8.84
C ASP A 260 -7.39 14.55 10.17
N PHE A 261 -8.55 15.18 10.37
CA PHE A 261 -9.30 15.12 11.62
C PHE A 261 -9.73 13.70 11.99
N ASP A 262 -10.26 12.92 11.03
CA ASP A 262 -10.71 11.55 11.31
C ASP A 262 -9.54 10.67 11.73
N THR A 263 -8.37 10.84 11.11
CA THR A 263 -7.13 10.12 11.45
C THR A 263 -6.66 10.46 12.86
N ILE A 264 -6.68 11.75 13.25
CA ILE A 264 -6.29 12.18 14.59
C ILE A 264 -7.25 11.59 15.64
N VAL A 265 -8.56 11.63 15.38
CA VAL A 265 -9.58 11.06 16.28
C VAL A 265 -9.38 9.56 16.46
N VAL A 266 -9.19 8.81 15.38
CA VAL A 266 -8.95 7.35 15.45
C VAL A 266 -7.65 7.05 16.21
N ALA A 267 -6.57 7.77 15.94
CA ALA A 267 -5.30 7.59 16.64
C ALA A 267 -5.42 7.87 18.14
N LEU A 268 -6.12 8.94 18.53
CA LEU A 268 -6.39 9.28 19.93
C LEU A 268 -7.21 8.21 20.63
N LEU A 269 -8.26 7.70 19.99
CA LEU A 269 -9.12 6.63 20.55
C LEU A 269 -8.32 5.34 20.77
N ILE A 270 -7.45 4.97 19.83
CA ILE A 270 -6.56 3.80 19.95
C ILE A 270 -5.57 4.03 21.11
N PHE A 271 -4.96 5.21 21.19
CA PHE A 271 -4.03 5.54 22.27
C PHE A 271 -4.72 5.46 23.64
N LEU A 272 -5.86 6.09 23.81
CA LEU A 272 -6.61 6.07 25.07
C LEU A 272 -7.06 4.66 25.46
N SER A 273 -7.49 3.85 24.49
CA SER A 273 -7.85 2.45 24.72
C SER A 273 -6.65 1.63 25.23
N ASN A 274 -5.49 1.75 24.60
CA ASN A 274 -4.28 1.06 25.04
C ASN A 274 -3.78 1.58 26.40
N ALA A 275 -3.82 2.88 26.63
CA ALA A 275 -3.43 3.49 27.91
C ALA A 275 -4.36 3.00 29.06
N SER A 276 -5.66 2.88 28.80
CA SER A 276 -6.61 2.36 29.79
C SER A 276 -6.34 0.89 30.14
N LEU A 277 -6.00 0.05 29.15
CA LEU A 277 -5.62 -1.34 29.40
C LEU A 277 -4.36 -1.47 30.26
N VAL A 278 -3.33 -0.67 29.94
CA VAL A 278 -2.09 -0.64 30.75
C VAL A 278 -2.39 -0.17 32.17
N LEU A 279 -3.21 0.87 32.33
CA LEU A 279 -3.60 1.38 33.66
C LEU A 279 -4.35 0.32 34.48
N LEU A 280 -5.30 -0.40 33.85
CA LEU A 280 -6.03 -1.49 34.50
C LEU A 280 -5.12 -2.62 34.95
N LEU A 281 -4.13 -3.00 34.11
CA LEU A 281 -3.12 -4.00 34.47
C LEU A 281 -2.25 -3.56 35.65
N LEU A 282 -1.87 -2.27 35.71
CA LEU A 282 -1.09 -1.73 36.82
C LEU A 282 -1.88 -1.64 38.13
N LEU A 283 -3.17 -1.41 38.04
CA LEU A 283 -4.05 -1.31 39.23
C LEU A 283 -4.59 -2.67 39.70
N SER A 284 -4.54 -3.70 38.88
CA SER A 284 -5.06 -5.03 39.23
C SER A 284 -4.43 -5.66 40.47
N PRO A 285 -3.11 -5.49 40.80
CA PRO A 285 -2.51 -6.03 42.00
C PRO A 285 -3.02 -5.40 43.32
N PHE A 286 -3.68 -4.24 43.24
CA PHE A 286 -4.12 -3.49 44.42
C PHE A 286 -5.59 -3.76 44.78
N ASN A 287 -6.31 -4.61 44.02
CA ASN A 287 -7.72 -4.94 44.21
C ASN A 287 -7.99 -6.39 44.65
N PHE A 288 -7.01 -7.06 45.27
CA PHE A 288 -7.13 -8.36 45.94
C PHE A 288 -6.86 -8.28 47.44
#